data_bd2b3a1947ba95a7dea95646dd91f480
#
_entry.id   bd2b3a1947ba95a7dea95646dd91f480
#
_cell.length_a   1.000
_cell.length_b   1.000
_cell.length_c   1.000
_cell.angle_alpha   90.00
_cell.angle_beta   90.00
_cell.angle_gamma   90.00
#
_symmetry.space_group_name_H-M   'P 1'
#
loop_
_entity.id
_entity.type
_entity.pdbx_description
1 polymer ?
#
loop_
_entity_poly.entity_id
_entity_poly.type
_entity_poly.pdbx_seq_one_letter_code
_entity_poly.pdbx_strand_id
1 'polypeptide(L)'
;MFAKEIYEKRRAALREKVGNGVILLPGNTYSPNNYPNNAYYFRQDSTFLYYFGLNVPTLAGVIDAESGEEELYGDDFTVDDIIWTGPQPALADLGARAGITRTFPMEALKARVADALKKGRTVHYLPPYRGETKIELSELLGLPVSELHGHKSAELMFAVAEMREVKGPEEIEALERAFQIG
;
A
#
# COMPACT_ATOMS: atom_id res chain seq x y z
N MET A 1 13.07 -0.96 8.84
CA MET A 1 12.92 -0.70 7.39
C MET A 1 14.13 -1.30 6.70
N PHE A 2 13.94 -2.05 5.63
CA PHE A 2 15.03 -2.61 4.83
C PHE A 2 15.59 -1.54 3.87
N ALA A 3 16.68 -1.86 3.17
CA ALA A 3 17.18 -1.04 2.09
C ALA A 3 16.15 -0.94 0.94
N LYS A 4 16.06 0.20 0.28
CA LYS A 4 15.03 0.47 -0.76
C LYS A 4 15.07 -0.53 -1.91
N GLU A 5 16.26 -1.02 -2.25
CA GLU A 5 16.48 -1.99 -3.32
C GLU A 5 15.75 -3.32 -3.07
N ILE A 6 15.46 -3.66 -1.82
CA ILE A 6 14.66 -4.84 -1.45
C ILE A 6 13.20 -4.63 -1.86
N TYR A 7 12.65 -3.45 -1.59
CA TYR A 7 11.27 -3.12 -1.97
C TYR A 7 11.12 -2.99 -3.49
N GLU A 8 12.09 -2.38 -4.17
CA GLU A 8 12.14 -2.31 -5.64
C GLU A 8 12.11 -3.71 -6.27
N LYS A 9 12.97 -4.64 -5.79
CA LYS A 9 12.98 -6.04 -6.24
C LYS A 9 11.65 -6.74 -6.00
N ARG A 10 11.04 -6.54 -4.81
CA ARG A 10 9.76 -7.15 -4.48
C ARG A 10 8.64 -6.67 -5.41
N ARG A 11 8.57 -5.37 -5.69
CA ARG A 11 7.57 -4.81 -6.61
C ARG A 11 7.81 -5.27 -8.05
N ALA A 12 9.05 -5.31 -8.51
CA ALA A 12 9.39 -5.85 -9.83
C ALA A 12 8.95 -7.32 -9.97
N ALA A 13 9.26 -8.17 -8.99
CA ALA A 13 8.84 -9.57 -9.00
C ALA A 13 7.31 -9.73 -8.91
N LEU A 14 6.63 -8.90 -8.12
CA LEU A 14 5.17 -8.90 -8.05
C LEU A 14 4.55 -8.57 -9.41
N ARG A 15 5.05 -7.54 -10.07
CA ARG A 15 4.63 -7.12 -11.39
C ARG A 15 4.77 -8.23 -12.43
N GLU A 16 5.90 -8.92 -12.45
CA GLU A 16 6.14 -10.05 -13.35
C GLU A 16 5.16 -11.20 -13.11
N LYS A 17 4.84 -11.50 -11.85
CA LYS A 17 3.91 -12.58 -11.49
C LYS A 17 2.46 -12.25 -11.85
N VAL A 18 2.03 -11.00 -11.69
CA VAL A 18 0.67 -10.56 -12.04
C VAL A 18 0.53 -10.35 -13.56
N GLY A 19 1.55 -9.81 -14.22
CA GLY A 19 1.72 -9.77 -15.67
C GLY A 19 0.95 -8.68 -16.41
N ASN A 20 -0.20 -8.23 -15.92
CA ASN A 20 -1.01 -7.20 -16.59
C ASN A 20 -1.80 -6.35 -15.59
N GLY A 21 -2.45 -5.31 -16.09
CA GLY A 21 -3.33 -4.46 -15.29
C GLY A 21 -2.60 -3.52 -14.34
N VAL A 22 -3.33 -3.06 -13.35
CA VAL A 22 -2.87 -2.12 -12.33
C VAL A 22 -3.03 -2.76 -10.96
N ILE A 23 -1.96 -2.87 -10.19
CA ILE A 23 -1.98 -3.41 -8.84
C ILE A 23 -2.18 -2.25 -7.88
N LEU A 24 -3.28 -2.27 -7.13
CA LEU A 24 -3.62 -1.28 -6.10
C LEU A 24 -3.43 -1.91 -4.73
N LEU A 25 -2.53 -1.32 -3.93
CA LEU A 25 -2.24 -1.71 -2.57
C LEU A 25 -2.53 -0.53 -1.63
N PRO A 26 -3.76 -0.44 -1.08
CA PRO A 26 -4.08 0.57 -0.08
C PRO A 26 -3.36 0.27 1.23
N GLY A 27 -2.85 1.32 1.87
CA GLY A 27 -2.36 1.26 3.23
C GLY A 27 -3.48 1.43 4.24
N ASN A 28 -3.16 1.26 5.51
CA ASN A 28 -4.11 1.49 6.59
C ASN A 28 -4.20 2.98 6.96
N THR A 29 -5.34 3.37 7.49
CA THR A 29 -5.57 4.62 8.21
C THR A 29 -5.53 4.38 9.71
N TYR A 30 -5.52 5.44 10.52
CA TYR A 30 -5.70 5.31 11.96
C TYR A 30 -7.04 4.66 12.28
N SER A 31 -7.06 3.86 13.34
CA SER A 31 -8.29 3.25 13.88
C SER A 31 -8.65 3.96 15.18
N PRO A 32 -9.77 4.71 15.23
CA PRO A 32 -10.18 5.38 16.46
C PRO A 32 -10.63 4.36 17.51
N ASN A 33 -10.29 4.63 18.77
CA ASN A 33 -10.77 3.83 19.90
C ASN A 33 -12.21 4.24 20.28
N ASN A 34 -12.42 5.51 20.58
CA ASN A 34 -13.73 6.05 20.95
C ASN A 34 -14.06 7.41 20.30
N TYR A 35 -13.06 8.13 19.80
CA TYR A 35 -13.20 9.36 19.01
C TYR A 35 -11.95 9.56 18.14
N PRO A 36 -12.01 10.41 17.08
CA PRO A 36 -10.96 10.47 16.05
C PRO A 36 -9.54 10.69 16.58
N ASN A 37 -9.35 11.54 17.60
CA ASN A 37 -8.04 11.88 18.14
C ASN A 37 -7.53 10.88 19.19
N ASN A 38 -8.31 9.86 19.55
CA ASN A 38 -7.88 8.77 20.44
C ASN A 38 -7.78 7.48 19.62
N ALA A 39 -6.70 7.34 18.90
CA ALA A 39 -6.47 6.18 18.03
C ALA A 39 -5.66 5.10 18.75
N TYR A 40 -5.87 3.85 18.33
CA TYR A 40 -4.95 2.75 18.63
C TYR A 40 -3.57 3.03 18.03
N TYR A 41 -2.54 2.34 18.57
CA TYR A 41 -1.23 2.35 17.93
C TYR A 41 -1.35 1.99 16.44
N PHE A 42 -0.78 2.84 15.60
CA PHE A 42 -0.84 2.63 14.17
C PHE A 42 -0.08 1.37 13.76
N ARG A 43 -0.71 0.55 12.97
CA ARG A 43 -0.10 -0.58 12.28
C ARG A 43 -0.48 -0.54 10.81
N GLN A 44 0.51 -0.49 9.97
CA GLN A 44 0.33 -0.54 8.53
C GLN A 44 -0.16 -1.91 8.07
N ASP A 45 -0.88 -1.94 6.95
CA ASP A 45 -1.21 -3.18 6.25
C ASP A 45 0.07 -3.97 5.96
N SER A 46 0.03 -5.27 6.25
CA SER A 46 1.22 -6.12 6.15
C SER A 46 1.71 -6.29 4.71
N THR A 47 0.80 -6.24 3.73
CA THR A 47 1.18 -6.35 2.32
C THR A 47 1.75 -5.04 1.81
N PHE A 48 1.12 -3.91 2.15
CA PHE A 48 1.68 -2.60 1.86
C PHE A 48 3.08 -2.45 2.47
N LEU A 49 3.24 -2.84 3.75
CA LEU A 49 4.54 -2.78 4.44
C LEU A 49 5.60 -3.65 3.75
N TYR A 50 5.22 -4.83 3.24
CA TYR A 50 6.12 -5.75 2.54
C TYR A 50 6.66 -5.17 1.23
N TYR A 51 5.82 -4.45 0.47
CA TYR A 51 6.19 -3.90 -0.83
C TYR A 51 6.72 -2.46 -0.80
N PHE A 52 6.38 -1.67 0.22
CA PHE A 52 6.76 -0.25 0.30
C PHE A 52 7.65 0.09 1.50
N GLY A 53 7.63 -0.72 2.56
CA GLY A 53 8.42 -0.49 3.77
C GLY A 53 8.00 0.70 4.62
N LEU A 54 6.90 1.37 4.30
CA LEU A 54 6.46 2.59 4.94
C LEU A 54 5.40 2.31 6.00
N ASN A 55 5.71 2.59 7.26
CA ASN A 55 4.77 2.46 8.38
C ASN A 55 4.16 3.83 8.73
N VAL A 56 3.52 4.45 7.75
CA VAL A 56 2.86 5.76 7.83
C VAL A 56 1.41 5.60 7.40
N PRO A 57 0.44 6.18 8.11
CA PRO A 57 -0.98 6.05 7.75
C PRO A 57 -1.33 6.79 6.45
N THR A 58 -2.47 6.44 5.89
CA THR A 58 -3.11 7.14 4.77
C THR A 58 -2.20 7.24 3.54
N LEU A 59 -1.63 6.10 3.15
CA LEU A 59 -0.86 5.95 1.92
C LEU A 59 -1.53 4.89 1.03
N ALA A 60 -1.38 5.01 -0.27
CA ALA A 60 -1.70 3.96 -1.22
C ALA A 60 -0.58 3.80 -2.24
N GLY A 61 -0.32 2.57 -2.65
CA GLY A 61 0.66 2.25 -3.68
C GLY A 61 -0.03 1.72 -4.93
N VAL A 62 0.44 2.17 -6.08
CA VAL A 62 -0.01 1.69 -7.39
C VAL A 62 1.20 1.20 -8.17
N ILE A 63 1.08 0.00 -8.74
CA ILE A 63 2.09 -0.60 -9.60
C ILE A 63 1.42 -0.95 -10.93
N ASP A 64 1.88 -0.35 -12.00
CA ASP A 64 1.41 -0.66 -13.35
C ASP A 64 2.19 -1.87 -13.88
N ALA A 65 1.51 -3.01 -14.04
CA ALA A 65 2.17 -4.25 -14.40
C ALA A 65 2.71 -4.25 -15.83
N GLU A 66 2.15 -3.44 -16.71
CA GLU A 66 2.55 -3.37 -18.13
C GLU A 66 3.65 -2.35 -18.37
N SER A 67 3.49 -1.10 -17.86
CA SER A 67 4.49 -0.04 -18.05
C SER A 67 5.66 -0.13 -17.08
N GLY A 68 5.45 -0.76 -15.93
CA GLY A 68 6.42 -0.79 -14.84
C GLY A 68 6.48 0.49 -14.01
N GLU A 69 5.55 1.41 -14.22
CA GLU A 69 5.43 2.61 -13.40
C GLU A 69 4.98 2.25 -11.98
N GLU A 70 5.64 2.85 -11.01
CA GLU A 70 5.33 2.70 -9.59
C GLU A 70 5.00 4.07 -9.01
N GLU A 71 3.88 4.15 -8.29
CA GLU A 71 3.32 5.40 -7.80
C GLU A 71 2.98 5.27 -6.31
N LEU A 72 3.28 6.31 -5.54
CA LEU A 72 2.87 6.44 -4.14
C LEU A 72 1.91 7.62 -4.00
N TYR A 73 0.78 7.35 -3.38
CA TYR A 73 -0.27 8.33 -3.09
C TYR A 73 -0.34 8.61 -1.60
N GLY A 74 -0.51 9.87 -1.24
CA GLY A 74 -0.63 10.35 0.13
C GLY A 74 -0.63 11.86 0.15
N ASP A 75 -0.79 12.44 1.31
CA ASP A 75 -0.79 13.89 1.48
C ASP A 75 0.36 14.33 2.38
N ASP A 76 0.93 15.47 2.10
CA ASP A 76 1.88 16.13 2.99
C ASP A 76 1.14 16.66 4.22
N PHE A 77 1.83 16.68 5.35
CA PHE A 77 1.28 17.19 6.59
C PHE A 77 1.07 18.70 6.51
N THR A 78 -0.10 19.15 6.94
CA THR A 78 -0.41 20.58 7.06
C THR A 78 0.32 21.20 8.25
N VAL A 79 0.33 22.52 8.33
CA VAL A 79 0.91 23.24 9.49
C VAL A 79 0.20 22.82 10.79
N ASP A 80 -1.11 22.63 10.74
CA ASP A 80 -1.88 22.19 11.90
C ASP A 80 -1.50 20.77 12.33
N ASP A 81 -1.32 19.86 11.38
CA ASP A 81 -0.83 18.51 11.68
C ASP A 81 0.55 18.53 12.35
N ILE A 82 1.45 19.38 11.86
CA ILE A 82 2.82 19.52 12.41
C ILE A 82 2.80 20.06 13.84
N ILE A 83 1.88 20.96 14.17
CA ILE A 83 1.71 21.48 15.53
C ILE A 83 1.39 20.34 16.52
N TRP A 84 0.56 19.37 16.10
CA TRP A 84 0.13 18.26 16.94
C TRP A 84 1.09 17.06 16.94
N THR A 85 1.74 16.77 15.81
CA THR A 85 2.52 15.55 15.60
C THR A 85 4.04 15.79 15.55
N GLY A 86 4.47 17.05 15.48
CA GLY A 86 5.83 17.42 15.15
C GLY A 86 6.15 17.28 13.66
N PRO A 87 7.37 17.68 13.23
CA PRO A 87 7.79 17.59 11.82
C PRO A 87 7.71 16.17 11.30
N GLN A 88 7.07 16.00 10.15
CA GLN A 88 6.94 14.72 9.46
C GLN A 88 7.66 14.77 8.10
N PRO A 89 8.16 13.63 7.58
CA PRO A 89 8.74 13.58 6.25
C PRO A 89 7.71 13.96 5.17
N ALA A 90 8.13 14.68 4.15
CA ALA A 90 7.31 14.93 2.98
C ALA A 90 7.01 13.62 2.23
N LEU A 91 5.91 13.58 1.47
CA LEU A 91 5.53 12.42 0.67
C LEU A 91 6.65 12.01 -0.31
N ALA A 92 7.33 12.98 -0.91
CA ALA A 92 8.46 12.72 -1.79
C ALA A 92 9.64 12.03 -1.07
N ASP A 93 9.91 12.38 0.19
CA ASP A 93 10.93 11.74 1.01
C ASP A 93 10.53 10.30 1.38
N LEU A 94 9.26 10.07 1.65
CA LEU A 94 8.71 8.73 1.86
C LEU A 94 8.84 7.88 0.60
N GLY A 95 8.48 8.44 -0.55
CA GLY A 95 8.69 7.80 -1.86
C GLY A 95 10.14 7.41 -2.08
N ALA A 96 11.08 8.33 -1.87
CA ALA A 96 12.51 8.08 -2.03
C ALA A 96 13.01 6.93 -1.13
N ARG A 97 12.52 6.83 0.12
CA ARG A 97 12.84 5.71 1.03
C ARG A 97 12.33 4.37 0.53
N ALA A 98 11.23 4.36 -0.21
CA ALA A 98 10.66 3.16 -0.84
C ALA A 98 11.23 2.88 -2.24
N GLY A 99 12.08 3.77 -2.78
CA GLY A 99 12.59 3.69 -4.16
C GLY A 99 11.56 4.13 -5.21
N ILE A 100 10.62 4.99 -4.84
CA ILE A 100 9.58 5.52 -5.73
C ILE A 100 9.80 7.01 -5.94
N THR A 101 9.85 7.43 -7.19
CA THR A 101 10.03 8.85 -7.57
C THR A 101 8.73 9.54 -7.94
N ARG A 102 7.68 8.77 -8.25
CA ARG A 102 6.37 9.30 -8.65
C ARG A 102 5.45 9.33 -7.43
N THR A 103 5.27 10.50 -6.87
CA THR A 103 4.39 10.73 -5.71
C THR A 103 3.27 11.68 -6.08
N PHE A 104 2.06 11.43 -5.59
CA PHE A 104 0.86 12.20 -5.92
C PHE A 104 -0.01 12.39 -4.67
N PRO A 105 -0.79 13.48 -4.60
CA PRO A 105 -1.76 13.66 -3.53
C PRO A 105 -2.82 12.55 -3.59
N MET A 106 -3.38 12.17 -2.43
CA MET A 106 -4.33 11.07 -2.31
C MET A 106 -5.57 11.26 -3.20
N GLU A 107 -6.02 12.50 -3.39
CA GLU A 107 -7.15 12.83 -4.27
C GLU A 107 -6.96 12.38 -5.72
N ALA A 108 -5.71 12.31 -6.20
CA ALA A 108 -5.38 11.89 -7.57
C ALA A 108 -5.57 10.37 -7.79
N LEU A 109 -5.60 9.57 -6.74
CA LEU A 109 -5.75 8.11 -6.82
C LEU A 109 -7.05 7.71 -7.53
N LYS A 110 -8.15 8.41 -7.23
CA LYS A 110 -9.45 8.14 -7.86
C LYS A 110 -9.40 8.31 -9.38
N ALA A 111 -8.77 9.37 -9.85
CA ALA A 111 -8.62 9.61 -11.29
C ALA A 111 -7.73 8.57 -11.95
N ARG A 112 -6.67 8.13 -11.27
CA ARG A 112 -5.75 7.07 -11.75
C ARG A 112 -6.46 5.73 -11.91
N VAL A 113 -7.25 5.32 -10.92
CA VAL A 113 -8.03 4.07 -10.96
C VAL A 113 -9.12 4.16 -12.03
N ALA A 114 -9.86 5.28 -12.09
CA ALA A 114 -10.90 5.50 -13.09
C ALA A 114 -10.35 5.47 -14.53
N ASP A 115 -9.16 6.01 -14.77
CA ASP A 115 -8.49 5.95 -16.10
C ASP A 115 -8.17 4.50 -16.49
N ALA A 116 -7.66 3.69 -15.55
CA ALA A 116 -7.39 2.27 -15.81
C ALA A 116 -8.67 1.52 -16.17
N LEU A 117 -9.75 1.70 -15.39
CA LEU A 117 -11.05 1.06 -15.64
C LEU A 117 -11.66 1.51 -16.98
N LYS A 118 -11.59 2.80 -17.30
CA LYS A 118 -12.06 3.35 -18.58
C LYS A 118 -11.33 2.76 -19.80
N LYS A 119 -10.06 2.43 -19.63
CA LYS A 119 -9.24 1.75 -20.64
C LYS A 119 -9.46 0.23 -20.69
N GLY A 120 -10.41 -0.30 -19.92
CA GLY A 120 -10.70 -1.73 -19.84
C GLY A 120 -9.60 -2.55 -19.15
N ARG A 121 -8.71 -1.90 -18.38
CA ARG A 121 -7.64 -2.59 -17.67
C ARG A 121 -8.14 -3.15 -16.35
N THR A 122 -7.64 -4.30 -15.97
CA THR A 122 -7.92 -4.89 -14.67
C THR A 122 -7.25 -4.08 -13.57
N VAL A 123 -7.99 -3.81 -12.49
CA VAL A 123 -7.43 -3.28 -11.24
C VAL A 123 -7.37 -4.41 -10.24
N HIS A 124 -6.16 -4.86 -9.94
CA HIS A 124 -5.90 -5.94 -9.00
C HIS A 124 -5.84 -5.39 -7.57
N TYR A 125 -6.60 -5.97 -6.67
CA TYR A 125 -6.56 -5.68 -5.24
C TYR A 125 -6.75 -6.95 -4.41
N LEU A 126 -6.28 -6.92 -3.17
CA LEU A 126 -6.46 -8.00 -2.21
C LEU A 126 -7.80 -7.88 -1.48
N PRO A 127 -8.37 -8.99 -0.97
CA PRO A 127 -9.63 -8.93 -0.22
C PRO A 127 -9.47 -8.00 1.00
N PRO A 128 -10.27 -6.90 1.06
CA PRO A 128 -10.16 -5.97 2.17
C PRO A 128 -10.76 -6.56 3.44
N TYR A 129 -10.05 -6.42 4.57
CA TYR A 129 -10.51 -6.89 5.89
C TYR A 129 -10.99 -5.75 6.78
N ARG A 130 -10.53 -4.50 6.56
CA ARG A 130 -10.95 -3.31 7.31
C ARG A 130 -12.15 -2.63 6.66
N GLY A 131 -13.03 -2.07 7.49
CA GLY A 131 -14.22 -1.34 7.03
C GLY A 131 -13.86 -0.13 6.16
N GLU A 132 -12.89 0.66 6.60
CA GLU A 132 -12.40 1.85 5.90
C GLU A 132 -11.88 1.50 4.49
N THR A 133 -11.06 0.47 4.39
CA THR A 133 -10.51 -0.01 3.10
C THR A 133 -11.61 -0.52 2.18
N LYS A 134 -12.68 -1.14 2.73
CA LYS A 134 -13.84 -1.56 1.93
C LYS A 134 -14.57 -0.37 1.33
N ILE A 135 -14.78 0.69 2.11
CA ILE A 135 -15.44 1.91 1.64
C ILE A 135 -14.57 2.57 0.57
N GLU A 136 -13.28 2.75 0.82
CA GLU A 136 -12.34 3.34 -0.12
C GLU A 136 -12.31 2.58 -1.46
N LEU A 137 -12.13 1.25 -1.43
CA LEU A 137 -12.15 0.43 -2.64
C LEU A 137 -13.50 0.48 -3.37
N SER A 138 -14.60 0.52 -2.64
CA SER A 138 -15.94 0.68 -3.23
C SER A 138 -16.06 1.98 -4.01
N GLU A 139 -15.57 3.09 -3.47
CA GLU A 139 -15.58 4.40 -4.11
C GLU A 139 -14.61 4.49 -5.30
N LEU A 140 -13.42 3.90 -5.18
CA LEU A 140 -12.41 3.89 -6.23
C LEU A 140 -12.83 3.05 -7.45
N LEU A 141 -13.44 1.89 -7.19
CA LEU A 141 -13.79 0.91 -8.22
C LEU A 141 -15.23 1.10 -8.76
N GLY A 142 -16.06 1.90 -8.07
CA GLY A 142 -17.47 2.04 -8.41
C GLY A 142 -18.28 0.76 -8.18
N LEU A 143 -17.84 -0.10 -7.24
CA LEU A 143 -18.48 -1.35 -6.90
C LEU A 143 -19.16 -1.27 -5.52
N PRO A 144 -20.32 -1.89 -5.32
CA PRO A 144 -20.89 -2.04 -3.98
C PRO A 144 -19.92 -2.80 -3.05
N VAL A 145 -19.88 -2.43 -1.77
CA VAL A 145 -19.02 -3.11 -0.77
C VAL A 145 -19.26 -4.63 -0.72
N SER A 146 -20.51 -5.06 -0.94
CA SER A 146 -20.89 -6.49 -0.96
C SER A 146 -20.26 -7.28 -2.12
N GLU A 147 -19.86 -6.62 -3.19
CA GLU A 147 -19.30 -7.25 -4.38
C GLU A 147 -17.77 -7.29 -4.39
N LEU A 148 -17.10 -6.47 -3.57
CA LEU A 148 -15.64 -6.38 -3.53
C LEU A 148 -14.96 -7.75 -3.34
N HIS A 149 -15.56 -8.63 -2.52
CA HIS A 149 -14.98 -9.95 -2.29
C HIS A 149 -15.04 -10.83 -3.54
N GLY A 150 -16.06 -10.67 -4.39
CA GLY A 150 -16.21 -11.40 -5.65
C GLY A 150 -15.23 -10.97 -6.73
N HIS A 151 -14.78 -9.71 -6.70
CA HIS A 151 -13.90 -9.10 -7.72
C HIS A 151 -12.43 -9.01 -7.31
N LYS A 152 -12.04 -9.58 -6.16
CA LYS A 152 -10.64 -9.65 -5.74
C LYS A 152 -9.79 -10.40 -6.76
N SER A 153 -8.53 -10.02 -6.93
CA SER A 153 -7.62 -10.69 -7.85
C SER A 153 -7.02 -11.96 -7.25
N ALA A 154 -7.34 -13.10 -7.83
CA ALA A 154 -6.74 -14.37 -7.46
C ALA A 154 -5.24 -14.40 -7.82
N GLU A 155 -4.86 -13.85 -8.97
CA GLU A 155 -3.48 -13.76 -9.43
C GLU A 155 -2.62 -13.00 -8.43
N LEU A 156 -3.10 -11.83 -7.97
CA LEU A 156 -2.40 -11.04 -6.95
C LEU A 156 -2.31 -11.80 -5.63
N MET A 157 -3.37 -12.49 -5.21
CA MET A 157 -3.37 -13.27 -3.97
C MET A 157 -2.31 -14.37 -4.01
N PHE A 158 -2.24 -15.15 -5.10
CA PHE A 158 -1.24 -16.21 -5.27
C PHE A 158 0.17 -15.64 -5.35
N ALA A 159 0.39 -14.57 -6.12
CA ALA A 159 1.69 -13.91 -6.22
C ALA A 159 2.20 -13.44 -4.84
N VAL A 160 1.34 -12.77 -4.06
CA VAL A 160 1.69 -12.30 -2.71
C VAL A 160 1.97 -13.46 -1.76
N ALA A 161 1.17 -14.54 -1.80
CA ALA A 161 1.38 -15.70 -0.96
C ALA A 161 2.73 -16.38 -1.26
N GLU A 162 3.00 -16.67 -2.52
CA GLU A 162 4.24 -17.32 -2.98
C GLU A 162 5.48 -16.48 -2.62
N MET A 163 5.44 -15.16 -2.84
CA MET A 163 6.56 -14.27 -2.52
C MET A 163 6.84 -14.15 -1.02
N ARG A 164 5.84 -14.36 -0.16
CA ARG A 164 5.97 -14.27 1.31
C ARG A 164 6.17 -15.62 1.99
N GLU A 165 5.96 -16.71 1.29
CA GLU A 165 6.16 -18.07 1.81
C GLU A 165 7.62 -18.32 2.17
N VAL A 166 8.54 -17.97 1.29
CA VAL A 166 9.99 -18.10 1.51
C VAL A 166 10.58 -16.77 1.96
N LYS A 167 11.27 -16.76 3.11
CA LYS A 167 11.86 -15.53 3.68
C LYS A 167 13.24 -15.24 3.09
N GLY A 168 13.46 -13.98 2.76
CA GLY A 168 14.77 -13.47 2.38
C GLY A 168 15.73 -13.39 3.58
N PRO A 169 17.05 -13.27 3.31
CA PRO A 169 18.05 -13.16 4.38
C PRO A 169 17.77 -11.99 5.35
N GLU A 170 17.33 -10.85 4.82
CA GLU A 170 16.98 -9.66 5.60
C GLU A 170 15.76 -9.88 6.51
N GLU A 171 14.81 -10.72 6.08
CA GLU A 171 13.65 -11.08 6.88
C GLU A 171 14.03 -12.05 7.99
N ILE A 172 14.92 -13.02 7.69
CA ILE A 172 15.45 -13.98 8.68
C ILE A 172 16.20 -13.21 9.77
N GLU A 173 17.10 -12.29 9.40
CA GLU A 173 17.82 -11.46 10.37
C GLU A 173 16.89 -10.62 11.23
N ALA A 174 15.82 -10.05 10.64
CA ALA A 174 14.84 -9.29 11.41
C ALA A 174 14.03 -10.17 12.38
N LEU A 175 13.68 -11.38 11.97
CA LEU A 175 13.01 -12.38 12.82
C LEU A 175 13.90 -12.82 13.98
N GLU A 176 15.18 -13.14 13.72
CA GLU A 176 16.14 -13.53 14.76
C GLU A 176 16.31 -12.42 15.80
N ARG A 177 16.42 -11.15 15.36
CA ARG A 177 16.48 -10.02 16.29
C ARG A 177 15.19 -9.89 17.12
N ALA A 178 14.04 -10.11 16.53
CA ALA A 178 12.75 -10.05 17.25
C ALA A 178 12.67 -11.16 18.33
N PHE A 179 13.14 -12.36 18.04
CA PHE A 179 13.20 -13.47 19.02
C PHE A 179 14.16 -13.22 20.19
N GLN A 180 15.17 -12.37 20.02
CA GLN A 180 16.10 -12.02 21.09
C GLN A 180 15.51 -10.99 22.08
N ILE A 181 14.45 -10.27 21.69
CA ILE A 181 13.80 -9.22 22.50
C ILE A 181 12.64 -9.80 23.34
N GLY A 182 12.04 -10.90 22.94
CA GLY A 182 10.97 -11.61 23.62
C GLY A 182 11.48 -12.74 24.49
#